data_5fe2c949d49566ad81acfb68dbbf67da
#
_entry.id   5fe2c949d49566ad81acfb68dbbf67da
#
_cell.length_a   1.000
_cell.length_b   1.000
_cell.length_c   1.000
_cell.angle_alpha   90.00
_cell.angle_beta   90.00
_cell.angle_gamma   90.00
#
_symmetry.space_group_name_H-M   'P 1'
#
loop_
_entity.id
_entity.type
_entity.pdbx_description
1 polymer ?
#
loop_
_entity_poly.entity_id
_entity_poly.type
_entity_poly.pdbx_seq_one_letter_code
_entity_poly.pdbx_strand_id
1 'polypeptide(L)'
;SGKTTLLRTLLGAVRIMSGDAHVDGKVVGRGSRPSVGYVPQLETIDWNFPVTVEEVVLMGRAMDSGIWPWPRKADRRQMMELLERLGIGAFRHTHIRNLSGGQQQRVFLARALIRSPRLLLLDEPTSGVDIKTRDDVLHLLVDLNRDGVTVLLSTHEINAVAAHLPRVLCINHGVIADGPPR
;
A
#
# COMPACT_ATOMS: atom_id res chain seq x y z
N SER A 1 11.53 14.44 8.38
CA SER A 1 10.11 14.82 8.38
C SER A 1 9.23 13.88 9.23
N GLY A 2 9.57 12.58 9.38
CA GLY A 2 8.84 11.64 10.23
C GLY A 2 7.67 10.89 9.55
N LYS A 3 7.35 11.16 8.27
CA LYS A 3 6.23 10.51 7.54
C LYS A 3 6.36 8.97 7.51
N THR A 4 7.47 8.45 7.00
CA THR A 4 7.74 6.99 6.93
C THR A 4 7.75 6.36 8.33
N THR A 5 8.27 7.07 9.34
CA THR A 5 8.25 6.61 10.73
C THR A 5 6.80 6.46 11.23
N LEU A 6 5.93 7.43 10.94
CA LEU A 6 4.50 7.35 11.28
C LEU A 6 3.85 6.13 10.60
N LEU A 7 4.06 5.93 9.29
CA LEU A 7 3.52 4.77 8.58
C LEU A 7 4.00 3.45 9.20
N ARG A 8 5.30 3.34 9.50
CA ARG A 8 5.89 2.15 10.14
C ARG A 8 5.36 1.93 11.57
N THR A 9 5.05 3.00 12.29
CA THR A 9 4.41 2.92 13.61
C THR A 9 3.01 2.34 13.49
N LEU A 10 2.19 2.80 12.52
CA LEU A 10 0.85 2.26 12.27
C LEU A 10 0.88 0.78 11.82
N LEU A 11 1.98 0.34 11.21
CA LEU A 11 2.23 -1.08 10.91
C LEU A 11 2.61 -1.91 12.14
N GLY A 12 2.93 -1.26 13.27
CA GLY A 12 3.50 -1.93 14.44
C GLY A 12 4.98 -2.31 14.29
N ALA A 13 5.65 -1.82 13.25
CA ALA A 13 7.07 -2.08 12.99
C ALA A 13 8.01 -1.20 13.83
N VAL A 14 7.52 -0.07 14.34
CA VAL A 14 8.24 0.85 15.21
C VAL A 14 7.50 0.94 16.55
N ARG A 15 8.25 0.80 17.66
CA ARG A 15 7.69 0.89 19.02
C ARG A 15 7.28 2.32 19.32
N ILE A 16 6.05 2.49 19.84
CA ILE A 16 5.57 3.76 20.39
C ILE A 16 6.24 4.00 21.74
N MET A 17 6.89 5.13 21.90
CA MET A 17 7.60 5.49 23.14
C MET A 17 6.63 6.05 24.18
N SER A 18 5.62 6.83 23.77
CA SER A 18 4.60 7.40 24.65
C SER A 18 3.29 7.57 23.89
N GLY A 19 2.15 7.46 24.59
CA GLY A 19 0.83 7.51 23.99
C GLY A 19 0.43 6.19 23.32
N ASP A 20 -0.67 6.20 22.58
CA ASP A 20 -1.23 5.05 21.88
C ASP A 20 -1.61 5.41 20.44
N ALA A 21 -1.49 4.46 19.52
CA ALA A 21 -2.06 4.53 18.18
C ALA A 21 -3.15 3.48 18.02
N HIS A 22 -4.25 3.86 17.37
CA HIS A 22 -5.37 2.96 17.13
C HIS A 22 -5.65 2.87 15.63
N VAL A 23 -5.84 1.66 15.14
CA VAL A 23 -6.31 1.38 13.78
C VAL A 23 -7.55 0.51 13.90
N ASP A 24 -8.68 0.96 13.34
CA ASP A 24 -9.97 0.27 13.42
C ASP A 24 -10.36 -0.09 14.88
N GLY A 25 -10.15 0.85 15.82
CA GLY A 25 -10.41 0.68 17.24
C GLY A 25 -9.44 -0.24 18.00
N LYS A 26 -8.46 -0.82 17.33
CA LYS A 26 -7.46 -1.71 17.93
C LYS A 26 -6.16 -0.97 18.19
N VAL A 27 -5.58 -1.16 19.40
CA VAL A 27 -4.27 -0.57 19.74
C VAL A 27 -3.18 -1.24 18.90
N VAL A 28 -2.36 -0.43 18.24
CA VAL A 28 -1.22 -0.90 17.46
C VAL A 28 -0.10 -1.37 18.39
N GLY A 29 0.50 -2.53 18.11
CA GLY A 29 1.71 -3.01 18.80
C GLY A 29 1.50 -3.79 20.10
N ARG A 30 0.26 -3.99 20.57
CA ARG A 30 -0.04 -4.79 21.79
C ARG A 30 -0.65 -6.16 21.44
N GLY A 31 0.04 -6.96 20.62
CA GLY A 31 -0.47 -8.28 20.22
C GLY A 31 -1.64 -8.25 19.22
N SER A 32 -2.16 -7.08 18.90
CA SER A 32 -3.17 -6.87 17.86
C SER A 32 -2.50 -6.53 16.55
N ARG A 33 -2.82 -7.28 15.51
CA ARG A 33 -2.41 -6.95 14.12
C ARG A 33 -3.63 -6.37 13.42
N PRO A 34 -3.74 -5.04 13.28
CA PRO A 34 -4.82 -4.45 12.50
C PRO A 34 -4.72 -4.91 11.03
N SER A 35 -5.87 -4.96 10.34
CA SER A 35 -5.90 -5.30 8.92
C SER A 35 -5.38 -4.12 8.10
N VAL A 36 -4.06 -4.04 7.94
CA VAL A 36 -3.35 -2.96 7.24
C VAL A 36 -2.63 -3.54 6.03
N GLY A 37 -2.87 -2.96 4.86
CA GLY A 37 -2.07 -3.16 3.67
C GLY A 37 -0.94 -2.11 3.61
N TYR A 38 0.25 -2.51 3.16
CA TYR A 38 1.37 -1.58 3.03
C TYR A 38 2.05 -1.69 1.67
N VAL A 39 2.21 -0.54 1.04
CA VAL A 39 2.97 -0.38 -0.20
C VAL A 39 4.21 0.46 0.13
N PRO A 40 5.41 -0.13 0.10
CA PRO A 40 6.66 0.59 0.32
C PRO A 40 7.01 1.45 -0.88
N GLN A 41 7.93 2.38 -0.69
CA GLN A 41 8.55 3.12 -1.77
C GLN A 41 9.28 2.15 -2.71
N LEU A 42 8.97 2.17 -4.01
CA LEU A 42 9.47 1.20 -4.98
C LEU A 42 10.98 1.26 -5.17
N GLU A 43 11.58 2.42 -4.98
CA GLU A 43 13.04 2.63 -5.07
C GLU A 43 13.85 1.80 -4.05
N THR A 44 13.20 1.33 -2.99
CA THR A 44 13.84 0.51 -1.94
C THR A 44 13.78 -0.99 -2.20
N ILE A 45 13.18 -1.42 -3.33
CA ILE A 45 12.95 -2.82 -3.64
C ILE A 45 14.11 -3.37 -4.48
N ASP A 46 14.61 -4.56 -4.12
CA ASP A 46 15.55 -5.30 -4.96
C ASP A 46 14.80 -5.98 -6.13
N TRP A 47 14.91 -5.38 -7.31
CA TRP A 47 14.28 -5.87 -8.52
C TRP A 47 14.96 -7.10 -9.15
N ASN A 48 16.13 -7.47 -8.67
CA ASN A 48 16.86 -8.65 -9.18
C ASN A 48 16.30 -9.97 -8.63
N PHE A 49 15.42 -9.91 -7.64
CA PHE A 49 14.78 -11.10 -7.09
C PHE A 49 13.88 -11.76 -8.15
N PRO A 50 14.12 -13.04 -8.52
CA PRO A 50 13.49 -13.69 -9.66
C PRO A 50 12.07 -14.19 -9.34
N VAL A 51 11.12 -13.24 -9.14
CA VAL A 51 9.72 -13.54 -8.83
C VAL A 51 8.78 -13.00 -9.90
N THR A 52 7.70 -13.71 -10.11
CA THR A 52 6.59 -13.33 -10.99
C THR A 52 5.57 -12.45 -10.24
N VAL A 53 4.70 -11.79 -11.01
CA VAL A 53 3.59 -10.99 -10.47
C VAL A 53 2.73 -11.80 -9.51
N GLU A 54 2.32 -13.03 -9.90
CA GLU A 54 1.46 -13.86 -9.05
C GLU A 54 2.13 -14.24 -7.72
N GLU A 55 3.44 -14.53 -7.75
CA GLU A 55 4.20 -14.87 -6.55
C GLU A 55 4.27 -13.68 -5.60
N VAL A 56 4.58 -12.48 -6.11
CA VAL A 56 4.61 -11.26 -5.29
C VAL A 56 3.26 -10.99 -4.63
N VAL A 57 2.16 -11.10 -5.38
CA VAL A 57 0.82 -10.85 -4.82
C VAL A 57 0.48 -11.89 -3.76
N LEU A 58 0.76 -13.17 -4.01
CA LEU A 58 0.48 -14.25 -3.05
C LEU A 58 1.36 -14.18 -1.79
N MET A 59 2.57 -13.58 -1.86
CA MET A 59 3.37 -13.28 -0.65
C MET A 59 2.61 -12.40 0.35
N GLY A 60 1.66 -11.56 -0.10
CA GLY A 60 0.80 -10.79 0.79
C GLY A 60 -0.03 -11.65 1.74
N ARG A 61 -0.32 -12.90 1.37
CA ARG A 61 -1.04 -13.89 2.20
C ARG A 61 -0.13 -14.70 3.13
N ALA A 62 1.16 -14.79 2.85
CA ALA A 62 2.08 -15.66 3.58
C ALA A 62 2.10 -15.39 5.10
N MET A 63 1.83 -14.15 5.52
CA MET A 63 1.78 -13.78 6.93
C MET A 63 0.57 -14.37 7.71
N ASP A 64 -0.46 -14.87 7.00
CA ASP A 64 -1.67 -15.45 7.59
C ASP A 64 -1.69 -16.97 7.51
N SER A 65 -0.77 -17.58 6.75
CA SER A 65 -0.86 -19.00 6.35
C SER A 65 -0.56 -19.99 7.50
N GLY A 66 -0.16 -19.52 8.69
CA GLY A 66 0.16 -20.40 9.81
C GLY A 66 1.19 -21.48 9.44
N ILE A 67 0.81 -22.75 9.64
CA ILE A 67 1.69 -23.92 9.36
C ILE A 67 1.70 -24.31 7.87
N TRP A 68 0.76 -23.80 7.04
CA TRP A 68 0.62 -24.19 5.63
C TRP A 68 1.13 -23.10 4.68
N PRO A 69 2.32 -23.28 4.08
CA PRO A 69 2.95 -22.22 3.28
C PRO A 69 2.38 -22.06 1.86
N TRP A 70 1.51 -22.95 1.41
CA TRP A 70 1.03 -22.96 0.03
C TRP A 70 -0.27 -22.16 -0.13
N PRO A 71 -0.43 -21.36 -1.21
CA PRO A 71 -1.65 -20.63 -1.50
C PRO A 71 -2.83 -21.59 -1.73
N ARG A 72 -3.97 -21.32 -1.10
CA ARG A 72 -5.21 -22.05 -1.29
C ARG A 72 -5.85 -21.68 -2.63
N LYS A 73 -6.78 -22.50 -3.12
CA LYS A 73 -7.56 -22.17 -4.34
C LYS A 73 -8.28 -20.83 -4.22
N ALA A 74 -8.80 -20.51 -3.06
CA ALA A 74 -9.44 -19.22 -2.77
C ALA A 74 -8.47 -18.04 -2.92
N ASP A 75 -7.23 -18.18 -2.43
CA ASP A 75 -6.22 -17.12 -2.53
C ASP A 75 -5.83 -16.86 -3.99
N ARG A 76 -5.71 -17.91 -4.79
CA ARG A 76 -5.44 -17.79 -6.24
C ARG A 76 -6.59 -17.12 -6.98
N ARG A 77 -7.83 -17.43 -6.63
CA ARG A 77 -9.01 -16.78 -7.21
C ARG A 77 -9.03 -15.29 -6.87
N GLN A 78 -8.85 -14.94 -5.61
CA GLN A 78 -8.81 -13.55 -5.15
C GLN A 78 -7.65 -12.77 -5.80
N MET A 79 -6.49 -13.41 -5.94
CA MET A 79 -5.35 -12.83 -6.65
C MET A 79 -5.72 -12.52 -8.10
N MET A 80 -6.37 -13.45 -8.82
CA MET A 80 -6.80 -13.22 -10.20
C MET A 80 -7.78 -12.04 -10.30
N GLU A 81 -8.81 -12.00 -9.44
CA GLU A 81 -9.78 -10.91 -9.39
C GLU A 81 -9.11 -9.56 -9.15
N LEU A 82 -8.10 -9.51 -8.25
CA LEU A 82 -7.31 -8.29 -8.01
C LEU A 82 -6.46 -7.90 -9.20
N LEU A 83 -5.78 -8.84 -9.85
CA LEU A 83 -4.95 -8.54 -11.02
C LEU A 83 -5.77 -7.99 -12.18
N GLU A 84 -6.96 -8.56 -12.44
CA GLU A 84 -7.90 -8.05 -13.44
C GLU A 84 -8.40 -6.65 -13.08
N ARG A 85 -8.85 -6.44 -11.84
CA ARG A 85 -9.30 -5.14 -11.35
C ARG A 85 -8.23 -4.06 -11.48
N LEU A 86 -6.97 -4.40 -11.25
CA LEU A 86 -5.83 -3.48 -11.36
C LEU A 86 -5.25 -3.38 -12.78
N GLY A 87 -5.86 -4.05 -13.77
CA GLY A 87 -5.45 -4.00 -15.18
C GLY A 87 -4.07 -4.61 -15.45
N ILE A 88 -3.64 -5.58 -14.65
CA ILE A 88 -2.35 -6.28 -14.76
C ILE A 88 -2.48 -7.80 -14.88
N GLY A 89 -3.69 -8.32 -15.14
CA GLY A 89 -3.96 -9.76 -15.30
C GLY A 89 -3.10 -10.43 -16.37
N ALA A 90 -2.90 -9.76 -17.50
CA ALA A 90 -2.06 -10.25 -18.60
C ALA A 90 -0.58 -10.48 -18.22
N PHE A 91 -0.11 -9.81 -17.17
CA PHE A 91 1.29 -9.89 -16.71
C PHE A 91 1.52 -10.91 -15.59
N ARG A 92 0.50 -11.70 -15.24
CA ARG A 92 0.53 -12.63 -14.09
C ARG A 92 1.80 -13.48 -13.99
N HIS A 93 2.28 -14.03 -15.10
CA HIS A 93 3.47 -14.89 -15.18
C HIS A 93 4.75 -14.12 -15.55
N THR A 94 4.67 -12.81 -15.70
CA THR A 94 5.82 -11.96 -16.01
C THR A 94 6.64 -11.71 -14.75
N HIS A 95 7.97 -11.73 -14.87
CA HIS A 95 8.85 -11.32 -13.77
C HIS A 95 8.67 -9.83 -13.48
N ILE A 96 8.63 -9.45 -12.19
CA ILE A 96 8.38 -8.07 -11.76
C ILE A 96 9.39 -7.07 -12.33
N ARG A 97 10.64 -7.46 -12.54
CA ARG A 97 11.70 -6.62 -13.13
C ARG A 97 11.40 -6.19 -14.57
N ASN A 98 10.57 -6.95 -15.29
CA ASN A 98 10.24 -6.70 -16.70
C ASN A 98 9.02 -5.80 -16.87
N LEU A 99 8.46 -5.29 -15.77
CA LEU A 99 7.28 -4.42 -15.75
C LEU A 99 7.70 -2.95 -15.77
N SER A 100 6.83 -2.08 -16.31
CA SER A 100 6.97 -0.63 -16.14
C SER A 100 6.75 -0.23 -14.67
N GLY A 101 7.25 0.95 -14.25
CA GLY A 101 7.08 1.44 -12.89
C GLY A 101 5.62 1.48 -12.43
N GLY A 102 4.69 1.91 -13.30
CA GLY A 102 3.26 1.91 -13.00
C GLY A 102 2.66 0.49 -12.86
N GLN A 103 3.13 -0.47 -13.66
CA GLN A 103 2.73 -1.87 -13.51
C GLN A 103 3.28 -2.46 -12.20
N GLN A 104 4.54 -2.17 -11.86
CA GLN A 104 5.14 -2.56 -10.59
C GLN A 104 4.34 -2.01 -9.40
N GLN A 105 3.96 -0.72 -9.46
CA GLN A 105 3.12 -0.10 -8.44
C GLN A 105 1.79 -0.84 -8.24
N ARG A 106 1.13 -1.22 -9.34
CA ARG A 106 -0.13 -1.98 -9.30
C ARG A 106 0.06 -3.39 -8.72
N VAL A 107 1.21 -4.05 -8.96
CA VAL A 107 1.55 -5.35 -8.33
C VAL A 107 1.66 -5.21 -6.81
N PHE A 108 2.35 -4.18 -6.31
CA PHE A 108 2.47 -3.95 -4.86
C PHE A 108 1.16 -3.53 -4.22
N LEU A 109 0.30 -2.82 -4.96
CA LEU A 109 -1.09 -2.57 -4.54
C LEU A 109 -1.88 -3.87 -4.43
N ALA A 110 -1.81 -4.76 -5.44
CA ALA A 110 -2.45 -6.07 -5.39
C ALA A 110 -1.98 -6.88 -4.18
N ARG A 111 -0.66 -6.91 -3.92
CA ARG A 111 -0.07 -7.57 -2.76
C ARG A 111 -0.62 -7.02 -1.44
N ALA A 112 -0.76 -5.71 -1.33
CA ALA A 112 -1.29 -5.08 -0.13
C ALA A 112 -2.78 -5.34 0.06
N LEU A 113 -3.55 -5.44 -1.04
CA LEU A 113 -5.00 -5.60 -1.05
C LEU A 113 -5.47 -7.05 -0.91
N ILE A 114 -4.60 -8.07 -1.14
CA ILE A 114 -5.02 -9.48 -1.14
C ILE A 114 -5.61 -9.95 0.20
N ARG A 115 -5.31 -9.25 1.28
CA ARG A 115 -5.86 -9.50 2.62
C ARG A 115 -7.15 -8.72 2.90
N SER A 116 -7.68 -8.01 1.91
CA SER A 116 -8.84 -7.11 2.06
C SER A 116 -8.70 -6.18 3.26
N PRO A 117 -7.62 -5.36 3.31
CA PRO A 117 -7.35 -4.49 4.45
C PRO A 117 -8.38 -3.36 4.52
N ARG A 118 -8.66 -2.88 5.74
CA ARG A 118 -9.46 -1.67 5.97
C ARG A 118 -8.65 -0.38 5.84
N LEU A 119 -7.34 -0.47 6.06
CA LEU A 119 -6.41 0.64 5.94
C LEU A 119 -5.30 0.26 4.98
N LEU A 120 -5.07 1.10 3.98
CA LEU A 120 -3.96 1.00 3.03
C LEU A 120 -2.98 2.13 3.29
N LEU A 121 -1.75 1.79 3.61
CA LEU A 121 -0.65 2.72 3.83
C LEU A 121 0.28 2.69 2.61
N LEU A 122 0.58 3.86 2.05
CA LEU A 122 1.48 3.97 0.90
C LEU A 122 2.59 4.98 1.20
N ASP A 123 3.82 4.54 1.01
CA ASP A 123 5.00 5.41 1.19
C ASP A 123 5.47 5.90 -0.18
N GLU A 124 5.20 7.18 -0.48
CA GLU A 124 5.53 7.85 -1.74
C GLU A 124 5.10 7.08 -3.02
N PRO A 125 3.81 6.73 -3.16
CA PRO A 125 3.35 5.82 -4.21
C PRO A 125 3.47 6.39 -5.63
N THR A 126 3.75 7.67 -5.77
CA THR A 126 3.86 8.36 -7.06
C THR A 126 5.26 8.90 -7.33
N SER A 127 6.25 8.51 -6.51
CA SER A 127 7.65 8.91 -6.72
C SER A 127 8.22 8.22 -7.97
N GLY A 128 8.97 8.99 -8.77
CA GLY A 128 9.70 8.45 -9.92
C GLY A 128 8.84 7.99 -11.10
N VAL A 129 7.53 8.23 -11.11
CA VAL A 129 6.65 7.92 -12.24
C VAL A 129 6.26 9.16 -13.04
N ASP A 130 5.96 8.97 -14.32
CA ASP A 130 5.46 10.05 -15.19
C ASP A 130 4.06 10.53 -14.75
N ILE A 131 3.67 11.73 -15.23
CA ILE A 131 2.42 12.40 -14.85
C ILE A 131 1.18 11.51 -15.09
N LYS A 132 1.11 10.85 -16.24
CA LYS A 132 -0.03 10.01 -16.60
C LYS A 132 -0.15 8.81 -15.66
N THR A 133 0.96 8.13 -15.42
CA THR A 133 1.01 6.99 -14.49
C THR A 133 0.65 7.41 -13.07
N ARG A 134 1.08 8.62 -12.63
CA ARG A 134 0.69 9.21 -11.34
C ARG A 134 -0.82 9.36 -11.24
N ASP A 135 -1.44 10.01 -12.24
CA ASP A 135 -2.88 10.25 -12.25
C ASP A 135 -3.67 8.93 -12.24
N ASP A 136 -3.23 7.94 -13.02
CA ASP A 136 -3.83 6.59 -13.04
C ASP A 136 -3.77 5.91 -11.65
N VAL A 137 -2.65 6.04 -10.93
CA VAL A 137 -2.50 5.50 -9.57
C VAL A 137 -3.41 6.24 -8.59
N LEU A 138 -3.47 7.58 -8.67
CA LEU A 138 -4.31 8.38 -7.76
C LEU A 138 -5.80 8.09 -7.98
N HIS A 139 -6.27 7.98 -9.22
CA HIS A 139 -7.65 7.58 -9.52
C HIS A 139 -7.97 6.20 -8.94
N LEU A 140 -7.06 5.23 -9.10
CA LEU A 140 -7.22 3.91 -8.51
C LEU A 140 -7.34 3.96 -6.97
N LEU A 141 -6.55 4.81 -6.30
CA LEU A 141 -6.64 4.99 -4.85
C LEU A 141 -7.97 5.64 -4.43
N VAL A 142 -8.49 6.58 -5.23
CA VAL A 142 -9.82 7.18 -5.01
C VAL A 142 -10.92 6.12 -5.13
N ASP A 143 -10.85 5.24 -6.14
CA ASP A 143 -11.84 4.17 -6.31
C ASP A 143 -11.79 3.14 -5.17
N LEU A 144 -10.58 2.77 -4.69
CA LEU A 144 -10.42 1.93 -3.51
C LEU A 144 -11.02 2.58 -2.26
N ASN A 145 -10.88 3.90 -2.12
CA ASN A 145 -11.48 4.63 -1.00
C ASN A 145 -13.01 4.64 -1.08
N ARG A 146 -13.59 4.82 -2.26
CA ARG A 146 -15.05 4.71 -2.48
C ARG A 146 -15.59 3.32 -2.13
N ASP A 147 -14.79 2.28 -2.33
CA ASP A 147 -15.11 0.90 -1.94
C ASP A 147 -14.91 0.63 -0.45
N GLY A 148 -14.64 1.67 0.37
CA GLY A 148 -14.57 1.58 1.82
C GLY A 148 -13.18 1.30 2.40
N VAL A 149 -12.11 1.29 1.58
CA VAL A 149 -10.74 1.20 2.07
C VAL A 149 -10.26 2.60 2.51
N THR A 150 -9.85 2.75 3.76
CA THR A 150 -9.17 3.99 4.17
C THR A 150 -7.78 4.04 3.56
N VAL A 151 -7.44 5.12 2.86
CA VAL A 151 -6.15 5.29 2.21
C VAL A 151 -5.36 6.40 2.91
N LEU A 152 -4.15 6.09 3.36
CA LEU A 152 -3.19 7.05 3.88
C LEU A 152 -1.91 6.95 3.07
N LEU A 153 -1.55 8.02 2.38
CA LEU A 153 -0.32 8.08 1.59
C LEU A 153 0.63 9.16 2.11
N SER A 154 1.93 8.91 2.04
CA SER A 154 2.95 9.93 2.22
C SER A 154 3.38 10.49 0.86
N THR A 155 3.63 11.79 0.79
CA THR A 155 4.18 12.44 -0.39
C THR A 155 5.01 13.67 0.00
N HIS A 156 5.91 14.07 -0.85
CA HIS A 156 6.59 15.36 -0.80
C HIS A 156 6.09 16.32 -1.91
N GLU A 157 5.29 15.82 -2.85
CA GLU A 157 4.73 16.57 -3.99
C GLU A 157 3.25 16.92 -3.74
N ILE A 158 2.97 17.76 -2.74
CA ILE A 158 1.59 18.08 -2.33
C ILE A 158 0.77 18.63 -3.50
N ASN A 159 1.32 19.56 -4.29
CA ASN A 159 0.60 20.20 -5.38
C ASN A 159 0.12 19.20 -6.46
N ALA A 160 0.87 18.12 -6.67
CA ALA A 160 0.54 17.12 -7.67
C ALA A 160 -0.61 16.20 -7.24
N VAL A 161 -0.84 16.03 -5.94
CA VAL A 161 -1.84 15.09 -5.40
C VAL A 161 -3.02 15.76 -4.71
N ALA A 162 -2.93 17.05 -4.39
CA ALA A 162 -3.91 17.80 -3.62
C ALA A 162 -5.33 17.72 -4.20
N ALA A 163 -5.45 17.76 -5.53
CA ALA A 163 -6.75 17.68 -6.21
C ALA A 163 -7.51 16.36 -5.97
N HIS A 164 -6.80 15.30 -5.59
CA HIS A 164 -7.36 13.95 -5.36
C HIS A 164 -7.58 13.63 -3.88
N LEU A 165 -7.11 14.49 -2.97
CA LEU A 165 -7.10 14.21 -1.54
C LEU A 165 -8.14 15.07 -0.79
N PRO A 166 -9.02 14.46 0.01
CA PRO A 166 -10.00 15.21 0.82
C PRO A 166 -9.36 15.87 2.05
N ARG A 167 -8.20 15.36 2.50
CA ARG A 167 -7.53 15.80 3.74
C ARG A 167 -6.03 15.66 3.62
N VAL A 168 -5.31 16.64 4.12
CA VAL A 168 -3.84 16.69 4.16
C VAL A 168 -3.37 16.91 5.59
N LEU A 169 -2.36 16.12 5.99
CA LEU A 169 -1.65 16.26 7.26
C LEU A 169 -0.21 16.70 6.99
N CYS A 170 0.16 17.90 7.43
CA CYS A 170 1.54 18.38 7.35
C CYS A 170 2.33 17.95 8.58
N ILE A 171 3.42 17.21 8.39
CA ILE A 171 4.21 16.64 9.48
C ILE A 171 5.66 17.13 9.40
N ASN A 172 6.14 17.70 10.52
CA ASN A 172 7.56 17.98 10.76
C ASN A 172 7.85 17.91 12.26
N HIS A 173 8.39 16.79 12.72
CA HIS A 173 8.54 16.41 14.14
C HIS A 173 7.22 16.35 14.94
N GLY A 174 6.13 16.85 14.41
CA GLY A 174 4.77 16.84 14.92
C GLY A 174 3.79 17.21 13.81
N VAL A 175 2.50 17.19 14.10
CA VAL A 175 1.47 17.69 13.18
C VAL A 175 1.49 19.21 13.21
N ILE A 176 1.80 19.84 12.06
CA ILE A 176 1.82 21.30 11.90
C ILE A 176 0.46 21.81 11.43
N ALA A 177 -0.15 21.08 10.48
CA ALA A 177 -1.45 21.43 9.92
C ALA A 177 -2.23 20.16 9.58
N ASP A 178 -3.55 20.26 9.69
CA ASP A 178 -4.51 19.20 9.38
C ASP A 178 -5.78 19.85 8.79
N GLY A 179 -6.14 19.45 7.59
CA GLY A 179 -7.33 20.00 6.93
C GLY A 179 -7.41 19.66 5.43
N PRO A 180 -8.43 20.20 4.74
CA PRO A 180 -8.52 20.09 3.29
C PRO A 180 -7.35 20.83 2.62
N PRO A 181 -6.87 20.35 1.45
CA PRO A 181 -5.90 21.09 0.66
C PRO A 181 -6.52 22.43 0.20
N ARG A 182 -5.77 23.53 0.37
CA ARG A 182 -6.14 24.86 -0.07
C ARG A 182 -5.16 25.37 -1.11
#